data_b2b077cc0c4660159bbc83730f9737f2
#
_entry.id   b2b077cc0c4660159bbc83730f9737f2
#
_cell.length_a   1.000
_cell.length_b   1.000
_cell.length_c   1.000
_cell.angle_alpha   90.00
_cell.angle_beta   90.00
_cell.angle_gamma   90.00
#
_symmetry.space_group_name_H-M   'P 1'
#
loop_
_entity.id
_entity.type
_entity.pdbx_description
1 polymer ?
#
loop_
_entity_poly.entity_id
_entity_poly.type
_entity_poly.pdbx_seq_one_letter_code
_entity_poly.pdbx_strand_id
1 'polypeptide(L)'
;MYIPLKIASKYIFSKKNKTFINFLSIFSIASLAVGTAAMIIILSVFNGLEESLKSIYRDFDPDLKIISSEGSYIKNELANEIYTINNVDVVTPFIENKSLLQNNGKEMVSVIKGVDKTFINQGRVVNNLTEGEFSLFNQKSKNTIIGRGIKYGLGINTNSNFESITAFVLNDSIKITPQMLNSKIYQKNKLNVVGVFAIENNFDSNYIFTSLSTAQNIFNKEILNQYGG
;
A
#
# COMPACT_ATOMS: atom_id res chain seq x y z
N MET A 1 -6.66 -53.60 15.44
CA MET A 1 -7.23 -52.25 15.53
C MET A 1 -8.42 -51.99 14.59
N TYR A 2 -8.92 -52.96 13.83
CA TYR A 2 -10.00 -52.76 12.84
C TYR A 2 -11.35 -53.43 13.21
N ILE A 3 -11.43 -54.15 14.32
CA ILE A 3 -12.64 -54.90 14.74
C ILE A 3 -13.80 -53.93 15.06
N PRO A 4 -13.62 -52.84 15.85
CA PRO A 4 -14.72 -51.94 16.16
C PRO A 4 -15.28 -51.25 14.92
N LEU A 5 -14.41 -50.88 13.97
CA LEU A 5 -14.81 -50.24 12.72
C LEU A 5 -15.64 -51.16 11.82
N LYS A 6 -15.26 -52.44 11.78
CA LYS A 6 -15.97 -53.49 11.03
C LYS A 6 -17.35 -53.79 11.65
N ILE A 7 -17.46 -53.76 12.97
CA ILE A 7 -18.74 -53.94 13.69
C ILE A 7 -19.63 -52.71 13.43
N ALA A 8 -19.10 -51.50 13.55
CA ALA A 8 -19.85 -50.25 13.32
C ALA A 8 -20.37 -50.19 11.88
N SER A 9 -19.52 -50.48 10.89
CA SER A 9 -19.90 -50.52 9.49
C SER A 9 -21.01 -51.57 9.22
N LYS A 10 -20.90 -52.80 9.80
CA LYS A 10 -21.94 -53.81 9.67
C LYS A 10 -23.25 -53.42 10.34
N TYR A 11 -23.20 -52.64 11.43
CA TYR A 11 -24.40 -52.17 12.14
C TYR A 11 -25.13 -51.10 11.32
N ILE A 12 -24.41 -50.17 10.71
CA ILE A 12 -24.97 -49.06 9.88
C ILE A 12 -25.59 -49.63 8.59
N PHE A 13 -24.94 -50.63 7.95
CA PHE A 13 -25.39 -51.19 6.66
C PHE A 13 -26.19 -52.49 6.78
N SER A 14 -26.67 -52.83 7.99
CA SER A 14 -27.45 -54.07 8.20
C SER A 14 -28.84 -53.98 7.52
N LYS A 15 -29.08 -54.86 6.57
CA LYS A 15 -30.32 -54.91 5.78
C LYS A 15 -31.56 -55.42 6.54
N LYS A 16 -31.43 -55.90 7.76
CA LYS A 16 -32.47 -56.75 8.42
C LYS A 16 -33.55 -55.94 9.14
N ASN A 17 -33.38 -54.67 9.48
CA ASN A 17 -34.43 -53.83 9.97
C ASN A 17 -34.19 -52.39 9.46
N LYS A 18 -34.98 -51.92 8.50
CA LYS A 18 -35.07 -50.52 8.12
C LYS A 18 -35.79 -49.73 9.23
N THR A 19 -35.14 -49.59 10.37
CA THR A 19 -35.70 -48.94 11.53
C THR A 19 -35.38 -47.44 11.43
N PHE A 20 -36.27 -46.59 11.89
CA PHE A 20 -36.13 -45.14 12.02
C PHE A 20 -34.76 -44.73 12.60
N ILE A 21 -34.20 -45.58 13.46
CA ILE A 21 -32.85 -45.39 14.06
C ILE A 21 -31.72 -45.38 13.02
N ASN A 22 -31.78 -46.22 11.98
CA ASN A 22 -30.74 -46.22 10.94
C ASN A 22 -30.81 -44.96 10.09
N PHE A 23 -32.00 -44.44 9.81
CA PHE A 23 -32.19 -43.18 9.11
C PHE A 23 -31.64 -42.02 9.94
N LEU A 24 -31.94 -41.99 11.24
CA LEU A 24 -31.44 -40.96 12.16
C LEU A 24 -29.89 -40.97 12.24
N SER A 25 -29.29 -42.15 12.30
CA SER A 25 -27.84 -42.31 12.34
C SER A 25 -27.16 -41.84 11.07
N ILE A 26 -27.71 -42.18 9.90
CA ILE A 26 -27.17 -41.74 8.59
C ILE A 26 -27.30 -40.21 8.48
N PHE A 27 -28.44 -39.64 8.90
CA PHE A 27 -28.67 -38.23 8.87
C PHE A 27 -27.70 -37.46 9.79
N SER A 28 -27.44 -37.98 10.98
CA SER A 28 -26.47 -37.39 11.92
C SER A 28 -25.05 -37.40 11.35
N ILE A 29 -24.63 -38.52 10.75
CA ILE A 29 -23.31 -38.66 10.11
C ILE A 29 -23.20 -37.68 8.93
N ALA A 30 -24.24 -37.58 8.10
CA ALA A 30 -24.26 -36.66 6.96
C ALA A 30 -24.18 -35.18 7.41
N SER A 31 -24.94 -34.83 8.44
CA SER A 31 -24.90 -33.46 9.01
C SER A 31 -23.52 -33.12 9.55
N LEU A 32 -22.88 -34.03 10.26
CA LEU A 32 -21.53 -33.81 10.77
C LEU A 32 -20.52 -33.69 9.63
N ALA A 33 -20.63 -34.53 8.62
CA ALA A 33 -19.76 -34.49 7.46
C ALA A 33 -19.89 -33.21 6.67
N VAL A 34 -21.12 -32.72 6.45
CA VAL A 34 -21.39 -31.44 5.80
C VAL A 34 -20.84 -30.27 6.63
N GLY A 35 -21.08 -30.28 7.95
CA GLY A 35 -20.60 -29.25 8.85
C GLY A 35 -19.07 -29.15 8.87
N THR A 36 -18.37 -30.30 8.95
CA THR A 36 -16.91 -30.34 8.92
C THR A 36 -16.35 -29.92 7.55
N ALA A 37 -16.97 -30.38 6.46
CA ALA A 37 -16.58 -29.99 5.12
C ALA A 37 -16.74 -28.46 4.90
N ALA A 38 -17.86 -27.90 5.34
CA ALA A 38 -18.11 -26.46 5.27
C ALA A 38 -17.04 -25.66 6.05
N MET A 39 -16.66 -26.14 7.24
CA MET A 39 -15.64 -25.48 8.07
C MET A 39 -14.27 -25.51 7.39
N ILE A 40 -13.89 -26.65 6.80
CA ILE A 40 -12.63 -26.77 6.06
C ILE A 40 -12.60 -25.83 4.85
N ILE A 41 -13.71 -25.75 4.11
CA ILE A 41 -13.82 -24.86 2.94
C ILE A 41 -13.67 -23.39 3.38
N ILE A 42 -14.39 -22.97 4.44
CA ILE A 42 -14.33 -21.61 4.95
C ILE A 42 -12.90 -21.26 5.40
N LEU A 43 -12.24 -22.12 6.16
CA LEU A 43 -10.86 -21.90 6.60
C LEU A 43 -9.89 -21.84 5.42
N SER A 44 -10.07 -22.70 4.42
CA SER A 44 -9.23 -22.69 3.21
C SER A 44 -9.37 -21.41 2.41
N VAL A 45 -10.62 -20.92 2.23
CA VAL A 45 -10.89 -19.65 1.56
C VAL A 45 -10.30 -18.48 2.36
N PHE A 46 -10.46 -18.51 3.70
CA PHE A 46 -9.93 -17.46 4.57
C PHE A 46 -8.41 -17.39 4.53
N ASN A 47 -7.73 -18.54 4.59
CA ASN A 47 -6.27 -18.60 4.47
C ASN A 47 -5.78 -18.08 3.10
N GLY A 48 -6.48 -18.42 2.03
CA GLY A 48 -6.16 -17.91 0.69
C GLY A 48 -6.36 -16.39 0.57
N LEU A 49 -7.41 -15.87 1.19
CA LEU A 49 -7.66 -14.42 1.24
C LEU A 49 -6.59 -13.70 2.07
N GLU A 50 -6.22 -14.25 3.24
CA GLU A 50 -5.18 -13.71 4.09
C GLU A 50 -3.83 -13.63 3.36
N GLU A 51 -3.44 -14.67 2.64
CA GLU A 51 -2.21 -14.69 1.84
C GLU A 51 -2.25 -13.64 0.72
N SER A 52 -3.39 -13.51 0.03
CA SER A 52 -3.59 -12.48 -1.00
C SER A 52 -3.50 -11.06 -0.42
N LEU A 53 -4.12 -10.81 0.73
CA LEU A 53 -4.02 -9.51 1.39
C LEU A 53 -2.58 -9.22 1.86
N LYS A 54 -1.91 -10.20 2.47
CA LYS A 54 -0.51 -10.04 2.89
C LYS A 54 0.42 -9.73 1.71
N SER A 55 0.20 -10.32 0.54
CA SER A 55 1.01 -10.01 -0.64
C SER A 55 0.84 -8.56 -1.08
N ILE A 56 -0.40 -8.06 -1.12
CA ILE A 56 -0.70 -6.66 -1.47
C ILE A 56 -0.04 -5.69 -0.48
N TYR A 57 -0.20 -5.93 0.83
CA TYR A 57 0.40 -5.06 1.84
C TYR A 57 1.93 -5.12 1.84
N ARG A 58 2.52 -6.29 1.62
CA ARG A 58 3.98 -6.47 1.53
C ARG A 58 4.58 -5.72 0.36
N ASP A 59 3.88 -5.66 -0.76
CA ASP A 59 4.33 -4.93 -1.95
C ASP A 59 4.23 -3.41 -1.77
N PHE A 60 3.55 -2.95 -0.74
CA PHE A 60 3.20 -1.55 -0.56
C PHE A 60 3.83 -0.89 0.68
N ASP A 61 3.62 -1.47 1.86
CA ASP A 61 4.13 -0.92 3.11
C ASP A 61 5.50 -1.51 3.49
N PRO A 62 6.40 -0.73 4.08
CA PRO A 62 7.60 -1.26 4.69
C PRO A 62 7.24 -2.17 5.87
N ASP A 63 8.10 -3.15 6.16
CA ASP A 63 7.90 -4.05 7.31
C ASP A 63 7.87 -3.26 8.62
N LEU A 64 8.65 -2.17 8.70
CA LEU A 64 8.70 -1.24 9.82
C LEU A 64 8.74 0.20 9.32
N LYS A 65 7.91 1.05 9.93
CA LYS A 65 7.89 2.50 9.68
C LYS A 65 8.21 3.24 10.98
N ILE A 66 9.31 3.99 10.99
CA ILE A 66 9.70 4.80 12.12
C ILE A 66 9.24 6.23 11.88
N ILE A 67 8.43 6.75 12.80
CA ILE A 67 7.87 8.10 12.74
C ILE A 67 8.24 8.82 14.05
N SER A 68 8.62 10.08 13.95
CA SER A 68 8.86 10.90 15.14
C SER A 68 7.54 11.14 15.89
N SER A 69 7.53 10.88 17.20
CA SER A 69 6.37 11.10 18.07
C SER A 69 6.05 12.59 18.30
N GLU A 70 7.02 13.47 18.13
CA GLU A 70 6.87 14.91 18.34
C GLU A 70 6.55 15.68 17.05
N GLY A 71 6.21 15.01 15.96
CA GLY A 71 5.98 15.61 14.65
C GLY A 71 7.23 16.26 14.05
N SER A 72 8.36 16.15 14.75
CA SER A 72 9.68 16.58 14.32
C SER A 72 10.37 15.41 13.60
N TYR A 73 11.45 15.67 13.01
CA TYR A 73 12.19 14.82 12.09
C TYR A 73 13.08 13.82 12.84
N ILE A 74 13.42 12.75 12.16
CA ILE A 74 14.38 11.76 12.66
C ILE A 74 15.79 12.20 12.23
N LYS A 75 16.73 12.25 13.16
CA LYS A 75 18.13 12.61 12.86
C LYS A 75 18.80 11.52 12.04
N ASN A 76 19.67 11.91 11.12
CA ASN A 76 20.44 10.97 10.29
C ASN A 76 21.31 10.00 11.09
N GLU A 77 21.69 10.37 12.32
CA GLU A 77 22.45 9.51 13.23
C GLU A 77 21.69 8.22 13.58
N LEU A 78 20.37 8.33 13.79
CA LEU A 78 19.53 7.18 14.09
C LEU A 78 19.45 6.19 12.88
N ALA A 79 19.48 6.69 11.67
CA ALA A 79 19.50 5.83 10.48
C ALA A 79 20.75 4.95 10.44
N ASN A 80 21.90 5.51 10.81
CA ASN A 80 23.15 4.75 10.86
C ASN A 80 23.12 3.68 11.95
N GLU A 81 22.48 3.95 13.10
CA GLU A 81 22.27 2.96 14.15
C GLU A 81 21.37 1.82 13.68
N ILE A 82 20.28 2.12 12.95
CA ILE A 82 19.35 1.13 12.42
C ILE A 82 20.05 0.19 11.43
N TYR A 83 20.95 0.70 10.58
CA TYR A 83 21.73 -0.12 9.65
C TYR A 83 22.65 -1.13 10.35
N THR A 84 23.01 -0.91 11.61
CA THR A 84 23.84 -1.84 12.38
C THR A 84 23.06 -3.00 12.99
N ILE A 85 21.73 -2.97 12.94
CA ILE A 85 20.87 -4.01 13.50
C ILE A 85 20.87 -5.23 12.55
N ASN A 86 21.12 -6.41 13.10
CA ASN A 86 21.06 -7.65 12.33
C ASN A 86 19.64 -7.87 11.77
N ASN A 87 19.56 -8.36 10.54
CA ASN A 87 18.32 -8.61 9.77
C ASN A 87 17.60 -7.34 9.24
N VAL A 88 18.27 -6.19 9.18
CA VAL A 88 17.79 -5.02 8.46
C VAL A 88 18.46 -5.01 7.09
N ASP A 89 17.68 -5.23 6.02
CA ASP A 89 18.21 -5.28 4.65
C ASP A 89 18.30 -3.89 4.01
N VAL A 90 17.23 -3.11 4.12
CA VAL A 90 17.15 -1.78 3.47
C VAL A 90 16.46 -0.78 4.39
N VAL A 91 17.08 0.38 4.56
CA VAL A 91 16.47 1.54 5.24
C VAL A 91 16.28 2.65 4.22
N THR A 92 15.05 3.12 4.06
CA THR A 92 14.72 4.17 3.10
C THR A 92 14.21 5.40 3.83
N PRO A 93 14.92 6.53 3.75
CA PRO A 93 14.39 7.79 4.22
C PRO A 93 13.26 8.27 3.32
N PHE A 94 12.20 8.77 3.91
CA PHE A 94 11.08 9.33 3.17
C PHE A 94 10.50 10.58 3.84
N ILE A 95 9.79 11.36 3.05
CA ILE A 95 8.94 12.46 3.50
C ILE A 95 7.60 12.29 2.83
N GLU A 96 6.52 12.36 3.60
CA GLU A 96 5.18 12.32 3.03
C GLU A 96 4.30 13.42 3.60
N ASN A 97 3.48 14.03 2.73
CA ASN A 97 2.48 15.00 3.14
C ASN A 97 1.33 15.03 2.12
N LYS A 98 0.13 15.37 2.61
CA LYS A 98 -1.04 15.54 1.75
C LYS A 98 -0.92 16.83 0.96
N SER A 99 -1.33 16.77 -0.30
CA SER A 99 -1.28 17.89 -1.24
C SER A 99 -2.49 17.87 -2.16
N LEU A 100 -2.92 19.03 -2.60
CA LEU A 100 -3.92 19.13 -3.65
C LEU A 100 -3.18 19.11 -5.00
N LEU A 101 -3.49 18.13 -5.83
CA LEU A 101 -3.00 18.03 -7.20
C LEU A 101 -4.01 18.61 -8.16
N GLN A 102 -3.55 19.34 -9.18
CA GLN A 102 -4.39 19.94 -10.21
C GLN A 102 -3.81 19.67 -11.60
N ASN A 103 -4.68 19.30 -12.54
CA ASN A 103 -4.39 19.22 -13.96
C ASN A 103 -5.62 19.60 -14.78
N ASN A 104 -5.49 20.56 -15.70
CA ASN A 104 -6.54 20.99 -16.64
C ASN A 104 -7.92 21.22 -15.97
N GLY A 105 -7.93 21.88 -14.80
CA GLY A 105 -9.16 22.18 -14.05
C GLY A 105 -9.72 21.03 -13.19
N LYS A 106 -9.13 19.84 -13.28
CA LYS A 106 -9.44 18.73 -12.37
C LYS A 106 -8.54 18.78 -11.14
N GLU A 107 -9.10 18.44 -10.00
CA GLU A 107 -8.41 18.49 -8.71
C GLU A 107 -8.58 17.20 -7.94
N MET A 108 -7.53 16.81 -7.23
CA MET A 108 -7.51 15.59 -6.42
C MET A 108 -6.57 15.75 -5.23
N VAL A 109 -7.01 15.32 -4.03
CA VAL A 109 -6.14 15.28 -2.86
C VAL A 109 -5.35 13.98 -2.88
N SER A 110 -4.03 14.09 -2.77
CA SER A 110 -3.13 12.93 -2.81
C SER A 110 -1.96 13.12 -1.85
N VAL A 111 -1.30 12.05 -1.50
CA VAL A 111 -0.08 12.04 -0.68
C VAL A 111 1.13 12.10 -1.61
N ILE A 112 1.95 13.13 -1.46
CA ILE A 112 3.26 13.18 -2.11
C ILE A 112 4.26 12.50 -1.19
N LYS A 113 4.87 11.41 -1.65
CA LYS A 113 5.92 10.68 -0.95
C LYS A 113 7.25 10.89 -1.65
N GLY A 114 8.14 11.62 -0.97
CA GLY A 114 9.52 11.80 -1.40
C GLY A 114 10.39 10.67 -0.88
N VAL A 115 11.12 10.01 -1.77
CA VAL A 115 11.97 8.85 -1.46
C VAL A 115 13.37 9.06 -1.98
N ASP A 116 14.35 8.36 -1.40
CA ASP A 116 15.72 8.36 -1.88
C ASP A 116 16.01 7.21 -2.85
N LYS A 117 17.26 7.06 -3.26
CA LYS A 117 17.67 6.02 -4.22
C LYS A 117 17.54 4.60 -3.66
N THR A 118 17.60 4.41 -2.36
CA THR A 118 17.48 3.09 -1.72
C THR A 118 16.10 2.49 -1.93
N PHE A 119 15.08 3.33 -2.18
CA PHE A 119 13.73 2.91 -2.51
C PHE A 119 13.64 2.00 -3.75
N ILE A 120 14.56 2.17 -4.71
CA ILE A 120 14.64 1.30 -5.91
C ILE A 120 14.89 -0.15 -5.50
N ASN A 121 15.73 -0.37 -4.48
CA ASN A 121 16.11 -1.70 -4.02
C ASN A 121 14.94 -2.47 -3.39
N GLN A 122 13.92 -1.76 -2.93
CA GLN A 122 12.69 -2.38 -2.43
C GLN A 122 11.85 -3.00 -3.56
N GLY A 123 12.04 -2.60 -4.81
CA GLY A 123 11.37 -3.15 -6.00
C GLY A 123 9.87 -2.89 -6.10
N ARG A 124 9.24 -2.43 -5.04
CA ARG A 124 7.79 -2.38 -4.86
C ARG A 124 7.06 -1.58 -5.95
N VAL A 125 7.38 -0.30 -6.09
CA VAL A 125 6.78 0.59 -7.10
C VAL A 125 7.43 0.36 -8.47
N VAL A 126 8.74 0.08 -8.48
CA VAL A 126 9.50 -0.11 -9.72
C VAL A 126 8.98 -1.28 -10.53
N ASN A 127 8.70 -2.42 -9.86
CA ASN A 127 8.21 -3.63 -10.52
C ASN A 127 6.75 -3.52 -10.98
N ASN A 128 6.01 -2.57 -10.44
CA ASN A 128 4.59 -2.33 -10.76
C ASN A 128 4.37 -1.10 -11.65
N LEU A 129 5.44 -0.61 -12.30
CA LEU A 129 5.33 0.47 -13.28
C LEU A 129 4.63 -0.04 -14.54
N THR A 130 3.55 0.61 -14.94
CA THR A 130 2.74 0.23 -16.11
C THR A 130 3.01 1.10 -17.33
N GLU A 131 3.45 2.34 -17.12
CA GLU A 131 3.73 3.29 -18.19
C GLU A 131 4.93 4.17 -17.80
N GLY A 132 5.74 4.56 -18.80
CA GLY A 132 6.89 5.43 -18.60
C GLY A 132 8.10 4.74 -17.97
N GLU A 133 8.93 5.52 -17.26
CA GLU A 133 10.17 5.07 -16.67
C GLU A 133 10.33 5.52 -15.22
N PHE A 134 11.04 4.73 -14.40
CA PHE A 134 11.38 5.10 -13.03
C PHE A 134 12.56 6.09 -13.01
N SER A 135 12.29 7.35 -13.38
CA SER A 135 13.29 8.41 -13.54
C SER A 135 13.09 9.54 -12.53
N LEU A 136 13.00 9.21 -11.22
CA LEU A 136 12.76 10.19 -10.16
C LEU A 136 13.99 11.05 -9.82
N PHE A 137 15.20 10.50 -9.98
CA PHE A 137 16.43 11.10 -9.43
C PHE A 137 17.18 12.01 -10.40
N ASN A 138 16.49 12.58 -11.39
CA ASN A 138 17.08 13.58 -12.26
C ASN A 138 17.15 14.93 -11.53
N GLN A 139 18.36 15.44 -11.29
CA GLN A 139 18.56 16.69 -10.55
C GLN A 139 18.05 17.95 -11.28
N LYS A 140 17.84 17.86 -12.60
CA LYS A 140 17.41 19.01 -13.42
C LYS A 140 15.90 19.20 -13.50
N SER A 141 15.11 18.22 -13.07
CA SER A 141 13.65 18.25 -13.21
C SER A 141 12.96 17.67 -11.98
N LYS A 142 11.83 18.26 -11.61
CA LYS A 142 10.98 17.76 -10.54
C LYS A 142 10.11 16.60 -11.07
N ASN A 143 10.71 15.41 -11.21
CA ASN A 143 10.04 14.24 -11.73
C ASN A 143 9.14 13.60 -10.69
N THR A 144 8.01 13.07 -11.13
CA THR A 144 7.06 12.33 -10.30
C THR A 144 6.50 11.12 -11.03
N ILE A 145 6.25 10.06 -10.28
CA ILE A 145 5.53 8.87 -10.72
C ILE A 145 4.20 8.86 -9.99
N ILE A 146 3.13 8.69 -10.73
CA ILE A 146 1.76 8.79 -10.22
C ILE A 146 1.07 7.43 -10.24
N GLY A 147 0.13 7.21 -9.32
CA GLY A 147 -0.73 6.05 -9.38
C GLY A 147 -1.74 6.11 -10.52
N ARG A 148 -2.13 4.95 -11.01
CA ARG A 148 -3.10 4.82 -12.12
C ARG A 148 -4.44 5.49 -11.82
N GLY A 149 -4.91 5.44 -10.55
CA GLY A 149 -6.13 6.13 -10.12
C GLY A 149 -6.01 7.65 -10.24
N ILE A 150 -4.86 8.21 -9.90
CA ILE A 150 -4.58 9.65 -10.06
C ILE A 150 -4.51 10.05 -11.54
N LYS A 151 -3.88 9.22 -12.39
CA LYS A 151 -3.87 9.44 -13.84
C LYS A 151 -5.30 9.64 -14.39
N TYR A 152 -6.21 8.73 -14.07
CA TYR A 152 -7.60 8.82 -14.53
C TYR A 152 -8.37 9.96 -13.86
N GLY A 153 -8.20 10.15 -12.56
CA GLY A 153 -8.87 11.21 -11.80
C GLY A 153 -8.54 12.60 -12.33
N LEU A 154 -7.27 12.88 -12.60
CA LEU A 154 -6.80 14.14 -13.16
C LEU A 154 -6.86 14.20 -14.69
N GLY A 155 -7.17 13.10 -15.38
CA GLY A 155 -7.24 13.02 -16.83
C GLY A 155 -5.90 13.26 -17.52
N ILE A 156 -4.81 12.71 -16.95
CA ILE A 156 -3.45 12.90 -17.47
C ILE A 156 -3.25 12.03 -18.71
N ASN A 157 -2.80 12.68 -19.79
CA ASN A 157 -2.48 11.98 -21.03
C ASN A 157 -1.01 11.54 -21.03
N THR A 158 -0.78 10.28 -21.36
CA THR A 158 0.56 9.65 -21.41
C THR A 158 0.95 9.19 -22.81
N ASN A 159 0.10 9.42 -23.84
CA ASN A 159 0.26 8.81 -25.17
C ASN A 159 1.38 9.42 -26.03
N SER A 160 1.74 10.69 -25.82
CA SER A 160 2.77 11.35 -26.65
C SER A 160 3.86 12.05 -25.85
N ASN A 161 3.49 12.72 -24.79
CA ASN A 161 4.39 13.30 -23.80
C ASN A 161 3.66 13.32 -22.46
N PHE A 162 4.36 12.91 -21.41
CA PHE A 162 3.80 13.01 -20.06
C PHE A 162 3.52 14.46 -19.68
N GLU A 163 2.29 14.73 -19.27
CA GLU A 163 1.89 16.06 -18.81
C GLU A 163 2.51 16.39 -17.46
N SER A 164 2.61 17.69 -17.17
CA SER A 164 2.99 18.15 -15.85
C SER A 164 1.75 18.43 -15.01
N ILE A 165 1.81 18.09 -13.73
CA ILE A 165 0.77 18.39 -12.75
C ILE A 165 1.21 19.52 -11.82
N THR A 166 0.26 20.26 -11.26
CA THR A 166 0.52 21.28 -10.25
C THR A 166 0.16 20.73 -8.88
N ALA A 167 1.12 20.74 -7.96
CA ALA A 167 0.90 20.41 -6.56
C ALA A 167 0.80 21.68 -5.72
N PHE A 168 -0.28 21.78 -4.94
CA PHE A 168 -0.50 22.85 -3.96
C PHE A 168 -0.24 22.27 -2.57
N VAL A 169 0.73 22.84 -1.90
CA VAL A 169 1.15 22.42 -0.56
C VAL A 169 0.92 23.55 0.42
N LEU A 170 0.39 23.24 1.59
CA LEU A 170 0.27 24.21 2.68
C LEU A 170 1.66 24.59 3.17
N ASN A 171 1.85 25.88 3.38
CA ASN A 171 3.09 26.39 3.96
C ASN A 171 2.99 26.31 5.50
N ASP A 172 3.51 25.25 6.10
CA ASP A 172 3.49 25.02 7.55
C ASP A 172 4.22 26.11 8.36
N SER A 173 5.04 26.93 7.70
CA SER A 173 5.78 28.04 8.34
C SER A 173 4.92 29.26 8.63
N ILE A 174 3.69 29.31 8.12
CA ILE A 174 2.80 30.46 8.29
C ILE A 174 1.77 30.13 9.37
N LYS A 175 1.86 30.80 10.53
CA LYS A 175 0.76 30.81 11.50
C LYS A 175 -0.45 31.47 10.84
N ILE A 176 -1.48 30.70 10.55
CA ILE A 176 -2.72 31.18 9.93
C ILE A 176 -3.39 32.14 10.90
N THR A 177 -3.34 33.42 10.60
CA THR A 177 -4.16 34.44 11.28
C THR A 177 -5.38 34.75 10.40
N PRO A 178 -6.58 35.01 10.98
CA PRO A 178 -7.81 35.24 10.22
C PRO A 178 -7.73 36.37 9.17
N GLN A 179 -6.74 37.23 9.27
CA GLN A 179 -6.50 38.36 8.36
C GLN A 179 -5.66 38.01 7.14
N MET A 180 -5.05 36.82 7.08
CA MET A 180 -4.14 36.42 5.98
C MET A 180 -4.83 35.52 4.91
N LEU A 181 -6.11 35.74 4.65
CA LEU A 181 -6.87 34.99 3.64
C LEU A 181 -6.43 35.28 2.18
N ASN A 182 -5.39 36.04 1.95
CA ASN A 182 -4.91 36.36 0.62
C ASN A 182 -3.52 35.78 0.32
N SER A 183 -3.52 34.76 -0.54
CA SER A 183 -2.51 34.40 -1.56
C SER A 183 -1.15 33.79 -1.17
N LYS A 184 -0.78 33.59 0.09
CA LYS A 184 0.53 32.99 0.44
C LYS A 184 0.44 31.67 1.23
N ILE A 185 -0.75 31.18 1.45
CA ILE A 185 -1.00 29.95 2.26
C ILE A 185 -0.54 28.69 1.53
N TYR A 186 -0.56 28.72 0.20
CA TYR A 186 -0.19 27.59 -0.63
C TYR A 186 1.02 27.91 -1.50
N GLN A 187 1.93 26.96 -1.56
CA GLN A 187 3.00 26.94 -2.57
C GLN A 187 2.56 26.12 -3.77
N LYS A 188 2.75 26.67 -4.97
CA LYS A 188 2.51 25.97 -6.24
C LYS A 188 3.82 25.35 -6.71
N ASN A 189 3.83 24.05 -6.91
CA ASN A 189 4.97 23.32 -7.44
C ASN A 189 4.55 22.55 -8.68
N LYS A 190 5.23 22.77 -9.80
CA LYS A 190 5.02 22.02 -11.02
C LYS A 190 5.85 20.74 -10.97
N LEU A 191 5.22 19.59 -11.18
CA LEU A 191 5.81 18.26 -11.19
C LEU A 191 5.65 17.64 -12.57
N ASN A 192 6.73 17.09 -13.11
CA ASN A 192 6.69 16.41 -14.40
C ASN A 192 6.37 14.93 -14.17
N VAL A 193 5.28 14.46 -14.72
CA VAL A 193 4.94 13.04 -14.67
C VAL A 193 5.89 12.30 -15.61
N VAL A 194 6.53 11.25 -15.13
CA VAL A 194 7.48 10.43 -15.92
C VAL A 194 7.09 8.97 -15.96
N GLY A 195 6.15 8.55 -15.12
CA GLY A 195 5.67 7.17 -15.09
C GLY A 195 4.36 7.02 -14.33
N VAL A 196 3.71 5.89 -14.56
CA VAL A 196 2.45 5.49 -13.91
C VAL A 196 2.64 4.11 -13.32
N PHE A 197 2.31 3.94 -12.05
CA PHE A 197 2.29 2.63 -11.40
C PHE A 197 0.87 2.13 -11.14
N ALA A 198 0.73 0.82 -10.99
CA ALA A 198 -0.53 0.17 -10.62
C ALA A 198 -0.25 -1.01 -9.69
N ILE A 199 -0.62 -0.87 -8.43
CA ILE A 199 -0.46 -1.86 -7.38
C ILE A 199 -1.83 -2.27 -6.84
N GLU A 200 -2.58 -1.31 -6.28
CA GLU A 200 -3.90 -1.51 -5.70
C GLU A 200 -4.69 -0.20 -5.78
N ASN A 201 -6.03 -0.30 -5.97
CA ASN A 201 -6.88 0.85 -6.26
C ASN A 201 -6.81 2.00 -5.25
N ASN A 202 -6.82 1.71 -3.95
CA ASN A 202 -6.74 2.75 -2.92
C ASN A 202 -5.39 3.45 -2.96
N PHE A 203 -4.33 2.68 -3.17
CA PHE A 203 -2.99 3.19 -3.23
C PHE A 203 -2.75 4.01 -4.49
N ASP A 204 -3.12 3.46 -5.63
CA ASP A 204 -3.00 4.10 -6.93
C ASP A 204 -3.77 5.42 -7.03
N SER A 205 -4.82 5.56 -6.20
CA SER A 205 -5.65 6.78 -6.15
C SER A 205 -5.15 7.82 -5.15
N ASN A 206 -4.25 7.44 -4.24
CA ASN A 206 -3.86 8.32 -3.14
C ASN A 206 -2.39 8.74 -3.15
N TYR A 207 -1.49 8.02 -3.83
CA TYR A 207 -0.06 8.26 -3.73
C TYR A 207 0.60 8.68 -5.04
N ILE A 208 1.54 9.63 -4.92
CA ILE A 208 2.54 9.94 -5.94
C ILE A 208 3.93 9.88 -5.32
N PHE A 209 4.91 9.50 -6.11
CA PHE A 209 6.31 9.42 -5.70
C PHE A 209 7.14 10.49 -6.39
N THR A 210 8.07 11.07 -5.66
CA THR A 210 9.08 11.99 -6.18
C THR A 210 10.41 11.76 -5.47
N SER A 211 11.49 12.40 -5.92
CA SER A 211 12.74 12.31 -5.17
C SER A 211 12.65 13.01 -3.82
N LEU A 212 13.39 12.49 -2.85
CA LEU A 212 13.45 13.06 -1.50
C LEU A 212 13.80 14.56 -1.53
N SER A 213 14.80 14.93 -2.33
CA SER A 213 15.21 16.33 -2.50
C SER A 213 14.10 17.22 -3.09
N THR A 214 13.32 16.70 -4.04
CA THR A 214 12.16 17.40 -4.58
C THR A 214 11.09 17.59 -3.51
N ALA A 215 10.78 16.56 -2.74
CA ALA A 215 9.80 16.64 -1.66
C ALA A 215 10.24 17.61 -0.55
N GLN A 216 11.51 17.59 -0.17
CA GLN A 216 12.09 18.54 0.78
C GLN A 216 11.88 20.00 0.32
N ASN A 217 12.17 20.28 -0.94
CA ASN A 217 11.95 21.60 -1.52
C ASN A 217 10.46 22.00 -1.58
N ILE A 218 9.58 21.06 -1.89
CA ILE A 218 8.13 21.29 -1.96
C ILE A 218 7.55 21.61 -0.59
N PHE A 219 8.00 20.90 0.44
CA PHE A 219 7.48 21.02 1.81
C PHE A 219 8.23 22.06 2.66
N ASN A 220 9.24 22.75 2.10
CA ASN A 220 10.14 23.66 2.83
C ASN A 220 10.76 23.00 4.08
N LYS A 221 11.07 21.72 3.99
CA LYS A 221 11.63 20.96 5.10
C LYS A 221 13.10 20.70 4.81
N GLU A 222 13.97 21.53 5.36
CA GLU A 222 15.41 21.29 5.29
C GLU A 222 15.77 20.02 6.09
N ILE A 223 16.42 19.09 5.40
CA ILE A 223 17.23 17.95 5.90
C ILE A 223 16.71 17.29 7.18
N LEU A 224 15.53 16.71 7.14
CA LEU A 224 15.05 15.88 8.24
C LEU A 224 14.17 14.78 7.69
N ASN A 225 14.68 13.57 7.69
CA ASN A 225 14.08 12.42 7.01
C ASN A 225 13.25 11.55 7.99
N GLN A 226 12.11 11.07 7.53
CA GLN A 226 11.46 9.91 8.14
C GLN A 226 12.03 8.66 7.48
N TYR A 227 12.16 7.57 8.21
CA TYR A 227 12.73 6.33 7.70
C TYR A 227 11.69 5.21 7.72
N GLY A 228 11.64 4.44 6.63
CA GLY A 228 10.83 3.24 6.51
C GLY A 228 11.64 2.12 5.86
N GLY A 229 11.59 0.95 6.42
CA GLY A 229 12.24 -0.26 5.95
C GLY A 229 11.25 -1.42 5.80
#